data_d36f41f6494096e2d7ea901f8eccbd59
#
_entry.id   d36f41f6494096e2d7ea901f8eccbd59
#
_cell.length_a   1.000
_cell.length_b   1.000
_cell.length_c   1.000
_cell.angle_alpha   90.00
_cell.angle_beta   90.00
_cell.angle_gamma   90.00
#
_symmetry.space_group_name_H-M   'P 1'
#
loop_
_entity.id
_entity.type
_entity.pdbx_description
1 polymer ?
#
loop_
_entity_poly.entity_id
_entity_poly.type
_entity_poly.pdbx_seq_one_letter_code
_entity_poly.pdbx_strand_id
1 'polypeptide(L)' 'MQPEATYLCDHCGEEIVIPIDSSAGSHQEYIEDCPVCCNPMLIHVQLDDLGDAVVWSEAESEGNG' A
#
# COMPACT_ATOMS: atom_id res chain seq x y z
N MET A 1 -10.45 1.84 17.05
CA MET A 1 -10.66 1.89 15.64
C MET A 1 -9.34 2.02 14.93
N GLN A 2 -9.14 1.26 13.84
CA GLN A 2 -7.88 1.27 13.21
C GLN A 2 -7.89 2.24 12.08
N PRO A 3 -6.87 3.01 11.86
CA PRO A 3 -6.82 3.89 10.71
C PRO A 3 -6.74 3.09 9.42
N GLU A 4 -7.24 3.67 8.36
CA GLU A 4 -7.22 3.03 7.08
C GLU A 4 -6.72 4.01 6.05
N ALA A 5 -6.18 3.52 4.97
CA ALA A 5 -5.73 4.37 3.88
C ALA A 5 -6.10 3.71 2.56
N THR A 6 -6.17 4.52 1.53
CA THR A 6 -6.57 4.05 0.21
C THR A 6 -5.44 4.30 -0.77
N TYR A 7 -5.19 3.34 -1.62
CA TYR A 7 -4.24 3.54 -2.71
C TYR A 7 -4.88 3.05 -4.01
N LEU A 8 -4.33 3.49 -5.12
CA LEU A 8 -4.83 3.06 -6.41
C LEU A 8 -3.94 1.98 -6.98
N CYS A 9 -4.57 0.93 -7.46
CA CYS A 9 -3.84 -0.15 -8.11
C CYS A 9 -3.25 0.36 -9.43
N ASP A 10 -1.96 0.10 -9.64
CA ASP A 10 -1.30 0.60 -10.81
C ASP A 10 -1.70 -0.16 -12.06
N HIS A 11 -2.30 -1.31 -11.93
CA HIS A 11 -2.71 -2.12 -13.07
C HIS A 11 -4.16 -1.87 -13.47
N CYS A 12 -5.07 -1.91 -12.54
CA CYS A 12 -6.49 -1.81 -12.88
C CYS A 12 -7.12 -0.47 -12.49
N GLY A 13 -6.42 0.34 -11.72
CA GLY A 13 -6.95 1.64 -11.33
C GLY A 13 -8.02 1.65 -10.28
N GLU A 14 -8.23 0.52 -9.62
CA GLU A 14 -9.24 0.44 -8.58
C GLU A 14 -8.73 0.99 -7.27
N GLU A 15 -9.62 1.56 -6.48
CA GLU A 15 -9.25 2.03 -5.16
C GLU A 15 -9.24 0.87 -4.20
N ILE A 16 -8.15 0.70 -3.49
CA ILE A 16 -8.01 -0.39 -2.53
C ILE A 16 -7.81 0.22 -1.15
N VAL A 17 -8.61 -0.21 -0.20
CA VAL A 17 -8.54 0.27 1.17
C VAL A 17 -7.78 -0.74 2.00
N ILE A 18 -6.78 -0.30 2.74
CA ILE A 18 -6.01 -1.19 3.60
C ILE A 18 -5.96 -0.63 5.00
N PRO A 19 -5.89 -1.49 6.01
CA PRO A 19 -5.73 -1.01 7.37
C PRO A 19 -4.29 -0.60 7.62
N ILE A 20 -4.10 0.40 8.46
CA ILE A 20 -2.78 0.89 8.80
C ILE A 20 -2.51 0.52 10.26
N ASP A 21 -1.36 -0.13 10.48
CA ASP A 21 -1.00 -0.50 11.83
C ASP A 21 0.05 0.47 12.31
N SER A 22 -0.35 1.43 13.11
CA SER A 22 0.58 2.45 13.56
C SER A 22 1.64 1.90 14.50
N SER A 23 1.41 0.74 15.06
CA SER A 23 2.41 0.17 15.96
C SER A 23 3.51 -0.56 15.21
N ALA A 24 3.38 -0.71 13.91
CA ALA A 24 4.40 -1.40 13.13
C ALA A 24 5.54 -0.48 12.70
N GLY A 25 5.47 0.80 13.05
CA GLY A 25 6.53 1.73 12.72
C GLY A 25 6.08 2.78 11.74
N SER A 26 6.92 3.77 11.52
CA SER A 26 6.55 4.89 10.68
C SER A 26 6.70 4.61 9.21
N HIS A 27 7.38 3.55 8.85
CA HIS A 27 7.54 3.19 7.43
C HIS A 27 7.32 1.69 7.29
N GLN A 28 6.38 1.33 6.44
CA GLN A 28 6.06 -0.06 6.21
C GLN A 28 6.10 -0.33 4.72
N GLU A 29 6.50 -1.54 4.36
CA GLU A 29 6.63 -1.90 2.98
C GLU A 29 6.35 -3.37 2.86
N TYR A 30 5.48 -3.77 1.97
CA TYR A 30 5.15 -5.19 1.84
C TYR A 30 4.51 -5.42 0.47
N ILE A 31 4.45 -6.70 0.09
CA ILE A 31 3.85 -7.09 -1.18
C ILE A 31 2.44 -7.56 -0.93
N GLU A 32 1.51 -7.08 -1.73
CA GLU A 32 0.13 -7.48 -1.58
C GLU A 32 -0.48 -7.65 -2.95
N ASP A 33 -1.29 -8.67 -3.15
CA ASP A 33 -1.95 -8.87 -4.43
C ASP A 33 -3.18 -7.99 -4.50
N CYS A 34 -3.38 -7.35 -5.63
CA CYS A 34 -4.59 -6.57 -5.83
C CYS A 34 -5.80 -7.51 -5.83
N PRO A 35 -6.83 -7.20 -5.04
CA PRO A 35 -8.00 -8.08 -5.00
C PRO A 35 -8.83 -8.07 -6.26
N VAL A 36 -8.60 -7.14 -7.16
CA VAL A 36 -9.38 -7.02 -8.37
C VAL A 36 -8.67 -7.67 -9.54
N CYS A 37 -7.40 -7.32 -9.76
CA CYS A 37 -6.69 -7.86 -10.91
C CYS A 37 -5.67 -8.94 -10.55
N CYS A 38 -5.48 -9.17 -9.26
CA CYS A 38 -4.62 -10.25 -8.77
C CYS A 38 -3.14 -10.08 -9.13
N ASN A 39 -2.71 -8.88 -9.43
CA ASN A 39 -1.30 -8.64 -9.72
C ASN A 39 -0.60 -8.21 -8.44
N PRO A 40 0.63 -8.64 -8.24
CA PRO A 40 1.36 -8.25 -7.02
C PRO A 40 1.79 -6.79 -7.09
N MET A 41 1.65 -6.11 -5.97
CA MET A 41 2.00 -4.71 -5.86
C MET A 41 2.86 -4.51 -4.65
N LEU A 42 3.86 -3.66 -4.75
CA LEU A 42 4.66 -3.28 -3.60
C LEU A 42 3.96 -2.10 -2.95
N ILE A 43 3.54 -2.27 -1.72
CA ILE A 43 2.79 -1.24 -1.00
C ILE A 43 3.73 -0.52 -0.05
N HIS A 44 3.71 0.80 -0.11
CA HIS A 44 4.51 1.63 0.78
C HIS A 44 3.58 2.42 1.68
N VAL A 45 3.82 2.36 2.97
CA VAL A 45 3.05 3.11 3.96
C VAL A 45 4.01 3.99 4.73
N GLN A 46 3.70 5.26 4.85
CA GLN A 46 4.53 6.17 5.60
C GLN A 46 3.66 6.96 6.55
N LEU A 47 4.03 6.97 7.82
CA LEU A 47 3.30 7.70 8.84
C LEU A 47 4.14 8.88 9.28
N ASP A 48 3.54 10.04 9.43
CA ASP A 48 4.27 11.20 9.86
C ASP A 48 4.04 11.44 11.36
N ASP A 49 4.64 12.50 11.89
CA ASP A 49 4.54 12.78 13.30
C ASP A 49 3.13 13.15 13.73
N LEU A 50 2.32 13.59 12.81
CA LEU A 50 0.96 13.95 13.12
C LEU A 50 0.01 12.78 13.06
N GLY A 51 0.50 11.63 12.68
CA GLY A 51 -0.34 10.45 12.57
C GLY A 51 -0.99 10.27 11.22
N ASP A 52 -0.66 11.11 10.25
CA ASP A 52 -1.20 10.96 8.92
C ASP A 52 -0.48 9.85 8.17
N ALA A 53 -1.21 9.10 7.42
CA ALA A 53 -0.63 8.00 6.66
C ALA A 53 -0.64 8.34 5.17
N VAL A 54 0.48 8.10 4.52
CA VAL A 54 0.58 8.24 3.08
C VAL A 54 0.85 6.85 2.54
N VAL A 55 0.07 6.43 1.57
CA VAL A 55 0.19 5.09 1.01
C VAL A 55 0.27 5.21 -0.50
N TRP A 56 1.20 4.46 -1.07
CA TRP A 56 1.26 4.37 -2.53
C TRP A 56 1.73 2.98 -2.89
N SER A 57 1.52 2.61 -4.14
CA SER A 57 1.90 1.29 -4.59
C SER A 57 2.70 1.40 -5.87
N GLU A 58 3.53 0.38 -6.10
CA GLU A 58 4.29 0.28 -7.32
C GLU A 58 4.08 -1.09 -7.87
N ALA A 59 4.01 -1.23 -9.17
CA ALA A 59 3.94 -2.55 -9.78
C ALA A 59 5.24 -3.27 -9.47
N GLU A 60 5.11 -4.54 -9.04
CA GLU A 60 6.26 -5.28 -8.73
C GLU A 60 6.87 -5.70 -10.01
N SER A 61 7.96 -5.10 -10.43
CA SER A 61 8.51 -5.37 -11.64
C SER A 61 9.60 -6.33 -11.47
N GLU A 62 9.63 -7.43 -12.06
CA GLU A 62 10.53 -8.32 -11.89
C GLU A 62 11.66 -7.97 -12.56
N GLY A 63 11.84 -7.14 -12.78
CA GLY A 63 12.96 -6.74 -13.32
C GLY A 63 13.47 -7.46 -14.40
N ASN A 64 13.38 -7.66 -14.53
CA ASN A 64 13.93 -7.98 -15.11
C ASN A 64 14.19 -7.76 -15.58
N GLY A 65 13.93 -7.59 -15.39
CA GLY A 65 14.33 -7.33 -15.88
C GLY A 65 14.69 -6.95 -16.14
#